data_b47c38ab0cc2d17508eea9eeef1baaee
#
_entry.id   b47c38ab0cc2d17508eea9eeef1baaee
#
_cell.length_a   1.000
_cell.length_b   1.000
_cell.length_c   1.000
_cell.angle_alpha   90.00
_cell.angle_beta   90.00
_cell.angle_gamma   90.00
#
_symmetry.space_group_name_H-M   'P 1'
#
loop_
_entity.id
_entity.type
_entity.pdbx_description
1 polymer ?
#
loop_
_entity_poly.entity_id
_entity_poly.type
_entity_poly.pdbx_seq_one_letter_code
_entity_poly.pdbx_strand_id
1 'polypeptide(L)'
;MSKFSILSGIAALTLATAAAAHDTTTGYPSRGACEAASAGMSNAENPWLLATFPDLFDTTGDAASFLTRAWTCDRNPSDGLYYITDHIEDVLASEWFAKRNH
;
A
#
# COMPACT_ATOMS: atom_id res chain seq x y z
N MET A 1 5.01 26.23 4.04
CA MET A 1 5.07 25.89 2.62
C MET A 1 3.78 25.33 2.09
N SER A 2 2.85 26.24 1.82
CA SER A 2 1.55 25.82 1.31
C SER A 2 1.66 25.09 -0.03
N LYS A 3 2.56 25.55 -0.89
CA LYS A 3 2.80 24.89 -2.19
C LYS A 3 3.25 23.44 -2.00
N PHE A 4 4.13 23.21 -1.04
CA PHE A 4 4.60 21.85 -0.75
C PHE A 4 3.48 20.97 -0.21
N SER A 5 2.65 21.50 0.68
CA SER A 5 1.50 20.77 1.21
C SER A 5 0.53 20.35 0.14
N ILE A 6 0.26 21.25 -0.83
CA ILE A 6 -0.63 20.96 -1.94
C ILE A 6 -0.06 19.82 -2.79
N LEU A 7 1.24 19.86 -3.08
CA LEU A 7 1.89 18.79 -3.83
C LEU A 7 1.83 17.46 -3.10
N SER A 8 2.04 17.48 -1.77
CA SER A 8 1.92 16.27 -0.97
C SER A 8 0.52 15.68 -1.03
N GLY A 9 -0.51 16.54 -0.95
CA GLY A 9 -1.89 16.08 -1.05
C GLY A 9 -2.20 15.46 -2.40
N ILE A 10 -1.72 16.07 -3.48
CA ILE A 10 -1.91 15.53 -4.83
C ILE A 10 -1.16 14.21 -4.99
N ALA A 11 0.09 14.14 -4.51
CA ALA A 11 0.88 12.91 -4.59
C ALA A 11 0.22 11.77 -3.81
N ALA A 12 -0.31 12.05 -2.62
CA ALA A 12 -0.98 11.03 -1.80
C ALA A 12 -2.23 10.50 -2.50
N LEU A 13 -3.02 11.38 -3.13
CA LEU A 13 -4.21 10.99 -3.86
C LEU A 13 -3.87 10.12 -5.06
N THR A 14 -2.84 10.50 -5.82
CA THR A 14 -2.38 9.73 -6.97
C THR A 14 -1.84 8.37 -6.55
N LEU A 15 -1.10 8.31 -5.44
CA LEU A 15 -0.58 7.07 -4.91
C LEU A 15 -1.71 6.11 -4.52
N ALA A 16 -2.74 6.60 -3.83
CA ALA A 16 -3.86 5.77 -3.44
C ALA A 16 -4.57 5.19 -4.66
N THR A 17 -4.78 6.00 -5.70
CA THR A 17 -5.43 5.55 -6.93
C THR A 17 -4.59 4.51 -7.66
N ALA A 18 -3.28 4.74 -7.78
CA ALA A 18 -2.39 3.83 -8.50
C ALA A 18 -2.26 2.48 -7.77
N ALA A 19 -2.09 2.52 -6.44
CA ALA A 19 -1.91 1.30 -5.67
C ALA A 19 -3.22 0.52 -5.52
N ALA A 20 -4.37 1.19 -5.59
CA ALA A 20 -5.67 0.52 -5.58
C ALA A 20 -5.95 -0.28 -6.86
N ALA A 21 -5.06 -0.17 -7.88
CA ALA A 21 -5.20 -0.98 -9.10
C ALA A 21 -4.79 -2.43 -8.89
N HIS A 22 -4.18 -2.81 -7.76
CA HIS A 22 -3.88 -4.21 -7.48
C HIS A 22 -5.17 -5.01 -7.24
N ASP A 23 -5.07 -6.32 -7.40
CA ASP A 23 -6.24 -7.19 -7.32
C ASP A 23 -6.75 -7.34 -5.87
N THR A 24 -7.96 -6.83 -5.62
CA THR A 24 -8.66 -6.99 -4.35
C THR A 24 -9.88 -7.92 -4.47
N THR A 25 -10.08 -8.54 -5.63
CA THR A 25 -11.29 -9.32 -5.91
C THR A 25 -11.09 -10.83 -5.82
N THR A 26 -9.86 -11.30 -5.78
CA THR A 26 -9.55 -12.72 -5.69
C THR A 26 -9.65 -13.19 -4.25
N GLY A 27 -10.42 -14.25 -4.02
CA GLY A 27 -10.52 -14.91 -2.72
C GLY A 27 -9.51 -16.04 -2.62
N TYR A 28 -8.74 -16.06 -1.54
CA TYR A 28 -7.70 -17.06 -1.29
C TYR A 28 -8.15 -18.03 -0.21
N PRO A 29 -7.79 -19.33 -0.32
CA PRO A 29 -8.26 -20.34 0.62
C PRO A 29 -7.64 -20.23 2.01
N SER A 30 -6.52 -19.50 2.15
CA SER A 30 -5.87 -19.33 3.46
C SER A 30 -5.22 -17.95 3.55
N ARG A 31 -4.94 -17.52 4.76
CA ARG A 31 -4.20 -16.28 5.01
C ARG A 31 -2.82 -16.35 4.37
N GLY A 32 -2.13 -17.48 4.49
CA GLY A 32 -0.81 -17.65 3.90
C GLY A 32 -0.81 -17.51 2.39
N ALA A 33 -1.80 -18.06 1.70
CA ALA A 33 -1.92 -17.91 0.25
C ALA A 33 -2.16 -16.45 -0.13
N CYS A 34 -3.01 -15.75 0.63
CA CYS A 34 -3.28 -14.33 0.42
C CYS A 34 -2.02 -13.49 0.65
N GLU A 35 -1.29 -13.76 1.71
CA GLU A 35 -0.06 -13.02 2.03
C GLU A 35 1.02 -13.24 0.98
N ALA A 36 1.13 -14.45 0.45
CA ALA A 36 2.08 -14.74 -0.63
C ALA A 36 1.73 -13.95 -1.89
N ALA A 37 0.46 -13.90 -2.24
CA ALA A 37 0.00 -13.12 -3.39
C ALA A 37 0.24 -11.62 -3.19
N SER A 38 -0.05 -11.12 -1.99
CA SER A 38 0.19 -9.72 -1.65
C SER A 38 1.67 -9.37 -1.73
N ALA A 39 2.55 -10.23 -1.24
CA ALA A 39 3.99 -10.02 -1.32
C ALA A 39 4.48 -9.96 -2.77
N GLY A 40 3.94 -10.81 -3.63
CA GLY A 40 4.27 -10.80 -5.06
C GLY A 40 3.86 -9.48 -5.72
N MET A 41 2.66 -9.00 -5.43
CA MET A 41 2.19 -7.71 -5.94
C MET A 41 3.04 -6.56 -5.39
N SER A 42 3.40 -6.60 -4.12
CA SER A 42 4.24 -5.59 -3.49
C SER A 42 5.61 -5.55 -4.16
N ASN A 43 6.23 -6.70 -4.40
CA ASN A 43 7.54 -6.76 -5.05
C ASN A 43 7.51 -6.16 -6.45
N ALA A 44 6.43 -6.34 -7.18
CA ALA A 44 6.27 -5.75 -8.51
C ALA A 44 6.06 -4.24 -8.44
N GLU A 45 5.38 -3.76 -7.40
CA GLU A 45 5.01 -2.35 -7.25
C GLU A 45 6.10 -1.48 -6.64
N ASN A 46 6.95 -2.05 -5.77
CA ASN A 46 7.95 -1.29 -5.02
C ASN A 46 8.85 -0.40 -5.89
N PRO A 47 9.44 -0.89 -6.99
CA PRO A 47 10.31 -0.05 -7.80
C PRO A 47 9.57 1.13 -8.42
N TRP A 48 8.33 0.91 -8.81
CA TRP A 48 7.50 1.96 -9.40
C TRP A 48 7.17 3.03 -8.35
N LEU A 49 6.83 2.62 -7.14
CA LEU A 49 6.54 3.55 -6.04
C LEU A 49 7.74 4.42 -5.72
N LEU A 50 8.93 3.82 -5.63
CA LEU A 50 10.15 4.56 -5.35
C LEU A 50 10.47 5.56 -6.46
N ALA A 51 10.35 5.13 -7.72
CA ALA A 51 10.65 5.98 -8.86
C ALA A 51 9.64 7.12 -9.03
N THR A 52 8.36 6.85 -8.73
CA THR A 52 7.28 7.79 -8.97
C THR A 52 7.10 8.77 -7.81
N PHE A 53 7.35 8.31 -6.59
CA PHE A 53 7.14 9.11 -5.38
C PHE A 53 8.41 9.14 -4.51
N PRO A 54 9.53 9.67 -5.05
CA PRO A 54 10.81 9.68 -4.31
C PRO A 54 10.76 10.52 -3.03
N ASP A 55 9.80 11.44 -2.93
CA ASP A 55 9.63 12.25 -1.72
C ASP A 55 8.96 11.46 -0.59
N LEU A 56 8.30 10.35 -0.92
CA LEU A 56 7.60 9.55 0.07
C LEU A 56 8.39 8.30 0.49
N PHE A 57 9.25 7.79 -0.38
CA PHE A 57 9.98 6.55 -0.13
C PHE A 57 11.46 6.73 -0.42
N ASP A 58 12.32 6.32 0.52
CA ASP A 58 13.77 6.41 0.36
C ASP A 58 14.36 5.20 -0.36
N THR A 59 13.77 4.03 -0.15
CA THR A 59 14.27 2.77 -0.70
C THR A 59 13.10 1.87 -1.09
N THR A 60 13.39 0.80 -1.85
CA THR A 60 12.39 -0.22 -2.15
C THR A 60 11.90 -0.92 -0.88
N GLY A 61 12.78 -1.07 0.12
CA GLY A 61 12.40 -1.62 1.43
C GLY A 61 11.39 -0.73 2.15
N ASP A 62 11.53 0.57 2.01
CA ASP A 62 10.58 1.55 2.55
C ASP A 62 9.21 1.39 1.90
N ALA A 63 9.18 1.29 0.58
CA ALA A 63 7.95 1.08 -0.17
C ALA A 63 7.30 -0.25 0.21
N ALA A 64 8.11 -1.31 0.37
CA ALA A 64 7.62 -2.62 0.77
C ALA A 64 7.00 -2.59 2.17
N SER A 65 7.63 -1.90 3.11
CA SER A 65 7.09 -1.74 4.47
C SER A 65 5.76 -1.01 4.45
N PHE A 66 5.64 0.01 3.61
CA PHE A 66 4.40 0.74 3.43
C PHE A 66 3.29 -0.17 2.91
N LEU A 67 3.58 -0.92 1.83
CA LEU A 67 2.58 -1.81 1.23
C LEU A 67 2.18 -2.96 2.16
N THR A 68 3.11 -3.46 2.96
CA THR A 68 2.79 -4.49 3.96
C THR A 68 1.73 -4.01 4.96
N ARG A 69 1.78 -2.73 5.31
CA ARG A 69 0.77 -2.12 6.19
C ARG A 69 -0.50 -1.76 5.45
N ALA A 70 -0.38 -1.36 4.19
CA ALA A 70 -1.50 -0.88 3.39
C ALA A 70 -2.35 -2.01 2.83
N TRP A 71 -1.72 -3.13 2.49
CA TRP A 71 -2.41 -4.29 1.90
C TRP A 71 -2.44 -5.42 2.91
N THR A 72 -3.59 -5.60 3.56
CA THR A 72 -3.77 -6.65 4.56
C THR A 72 -4.64 -7.76 4.01
N CYS A 73 -4.47 -8.96 4.57
CA CYS A 73 -5.27 -10.12 4.19
C CYS A 73 -6.36 -10.33 5.25
N ASP A 74 -7.60 -10.13 4.86
CA ASP A 74 -8.73 -10.20 5.78
C ASP A 74 -9.72 -11.27 5.34
N ARG A 75 -10.18 -12.06 6.31
CA ARG A 75 -11.14 -13.12 6.06
C ARG A 75 -12.54 -12.54 5.88
N ASN A 76 -13.20 -12.94 4.79
CA ASN A 76 -14.59 -12.60 4.58
C ASN A 76 -15.47 -13.64 5.27
N PRO A 77 -16.30 -13.27 6.25
CA PRO A 77 -17.13 -14.25 6.96
C PRO A 77 -18.24 -14.85 6.10
N SER A 78 -18.58 -14.21 4.97
CA SER A 78 -19.64 -14.71 4.10
C SER A 78 -19.20 -15.95 3.31
N ASP A 79 -17.95 -16.02 2.85
CA ASP A 79 -17.44 -17.12 2.05
C ASP A 79 -16.26 -17.84 2.68
N GLY A 80 -15.69 -17.31 3.76
CA GLY A 80 -14.55 -17.90 4.46
C GLY A 80 -13.22 -17.73 3.76
N LEU A 81 -13.18 -17.01 2.65
CA LEU A 81 -11.96 -16.76 1.91
C LEU A 81 -11.26 -15.51 2.40
N TYR A 82 -9.98 -15.40 2.07
CA TYR A 82 -9.15 -14.23 2.43
C TYR A 82 -8.98 -13.34 1.22
N TYR A 83 -9.13 -12.05 1.43
CA TYR A 83 -9.02 -11.04 0.38
C TYR A 83 -7.98 -10.01 0.78
N ILE A 84 -7.25 -9.50 -0.20
CA ILE A 84 -6.35 -8.37 0.02
C ILE A 84 -7.21 -7.12 0.12
N THR A 85 -7.11 -6.42 1.25
CA THR A 85 -7.84 -5.17 1.47
C THR A 85 -6.86 -4.01 1.49
N ASP A 86 -7.31 -2.87 0.99
CA ASP A 86 -6.48 -1.69 0.77
C ASP A 86 -6.73 -0.65 1.85
N HIS A 87 -5.67 -0.29 2.57
CA HIS A 87 -5.70 0.72 3.63
C HIS A 87 -4.69 1.85 3.37
N ILE A 88 -4.39 2.11 2.10
CA ILE A 88 -3.37 3.08 1.73
C ILE A 88 -3.63 4.46 2.35
N GLU A 89 -4.86 4.94 2.29
CA GLU A 89 -5.19 6.26 2.84
C GLU A 89 -4.97 6.31 4.35
N ASP A 90 -5.33 5.25 5.05
CA ASP A 90 -5.15 5.17 6.51
C ASP A 90 -3.66 5.17 6.87
N VAL A 91 -2.85 4.44 6.11
CA VAL A 91 -1.41 4.37 6.37
C VAL A 91 -0.74 5.71 6.08
N LEU A 92 -1.12 6.37 4.98
CA LEU A 92 -0.60 7.69 4.64
C LEU A 92 -0.90 8.73 5.75
N ALA A 93 -2.04 8.58 6.42
CA ALA A 93 -2.44 9.47 7.51
C ALA A 93 -1.88 9.06 8.88
N SER A 94 -1.16 7.94 8.96
CA SER A 94 -0.71 7.39 10.24
C SER A 94 0.55 8.07 10.76
N GLU A 95 0.72 8.02 12.09
CA GLU A 95 1.96 8.48 12.72
C GLU A 95 3.17 7.68 12.27
N TRP A 96 2.98 6.38 12.06
CA TRP A 96 4.04 5.52 11.58
C TRP A 96 4.64 6.06 10.29
N PHE A 97 3.79 6.42 9.33
CA PHE A 97 4.23 6.93 8.03
C PHE A 97 4.90 8.30 8.19
N ALA A 98 4.31 9.18 8.98
CA ALA A 98 4.86 10.52 9.22
C ALA A 98 6.26 10.44 9.83
N LYS A 99 6.47 9.54 10.79
CA LYS A 99 7.77 9.37 11.45
C LYS A 99 8.81 8.76 10.53
N ARG A 100 8.41 7.84 9.66
CA ARG A 100 9.34 7.18 8.74
C ARG A 100 9.87 8.11 7.66
N ASN A 101 9.09 9.11 7.26
CA ASN A 101 9.41 9.97 6.13
C ASN A 101 9.95 11.34 6.54
N HIS A 102 10.41 11.44 7.77
CA HIS A 102 11.06 12.64 8.29
C HIS A 102 12.42 12.32 8.98
#